data_cbe1e5e8dc1a474478384c424aab7617
#
_entry.id   cbe1e5e8dc1a474478384c424aab7617
#
_cell.length_a   1.000
_cell.length_b   1.000
_cell.length_c   1.000
_cell.angle_alpha   90.00
_cell.angle_beta   90.00
_cell.angle_gamma   90.00
#
_symmetry.space_group_name_H-M   'P 1'
#
loop_
_entity.id
_entity.type
_entity.pdbx_description
1 polymer ?
#
loop_
_entity_poly.entity_id
_entity_poly.type
_entity_poly.pdbx_seq_one_letter_code
_entity_poly.pdbx_strand_id
1 'polypeptide(L)'
;MSLSLDHENHYIHQIAKYGRDFGFTIYHFVPSTYHPFTHTVKGKQYIPDSDSWIEAEFPVPSILYDRCFYHDDSHSIQCKNIIQWLKKQPTITFLGNGLPNKWKLYQILCESELSAYIPETFLLQSAKQINFQHLNPVIIKPINGSQGNGLYFIKKQNKDILVRTDKKEKTIEKIFSDQVTFNKWLNQLLKRNSYIMQAHLPLTNKEEQPFDIRAFMQKNPKEELFLI
;
A
#
# COMPACT_ATOMS: atom_id res chain seq x y z
N MET A 1 -10.80 -0.41 11.25
CA MET A 1 -10.91 -1.76 10.65
C MET A 1 -9.70 -2.09 9.80
N SER A 2 -9.34 -3.36 9.71
CA SER A 2 -8.19 -3.88 8.97
C SER A 2 -8.51 -5.26 8.38
N LEU A 3 -7.61 -5.86 7.60
CA LEU A 3 -7.79 -7.22 7.05
C LEU A 3 -7.54 -8.34 8.09
N SER A 4 -6.93 -8.03 9.23
CA SER A 4 -6.69 -8.97 10.34
C SER A 4 -6.71 -8.20 11.64
N LEU A 5 -7.21 -8.82 12.72
CA LEU A 5 -7.21 -8.23 14.07
C LEU A 5 -5.81 -8.17 14.71
N ASP A 6 -4.81 -8.80 14.09
CA ASP A 6 -3.43 -8.81 14.58
C ASP A 6 -2.51 -7.82 13.81
N HIS A 7 -3.09 -7.08 12.86
CA HIS A 7 -2.35 -6.11 12.07
C HIS A 7 -2.36 -4.73 12.74
N GLU A 8 -1.19 -4.09 12.81
CA GLU A 8 -0.99 -2.74 13.37
C GLU A 8 -1.50 -2.55 14.82
N ASN A 9 -1.44 -3.60 15.65
CA ASN A 9 -2.01 -3.60 17.02
C ASN A 9 -1.54 -2.41 17.85
N HIS A 10 -0.26 -2.06 17.83
CA HIS A 10 0.25 -0.92 18.59
C HIS A 10 -0.38 0.40 18.13
N TYR A 11 -0.45 0.64 16.81
CA TYR A 11 -1.03 1.86 16.25
C TYR A 11 -2.52 1.98 16.57
N ILE A 12 -3.28 0.89 16.40
CA ILE A 12 -4.71 0.84 16.69
C ILE A 12 -4.98 1.04 18.18
N HIS A 13 -4.14 0.47 19.04
CA HIS A 13 -4.21 0.65 20.50
C HIS A 13 -3.96 2.12 20.89
N GLN A 14 -2.97 2.78 20.30
CA GLN A 14 -2.74 4.21 20.55
C GLN A 14 -3.93 5.07 20.10
N ILE A 15 -4.53 4.80 18.94
CA ILE A 15 -5.76 5.48 18.51
C ILE A 15 -6.88 5.28 19.54
N ALA A 16 -7.04 4.07 20.04
CA ALA A 16 -8.10 3.77 21.01
C ALA A 16 -7.88 4.52 22.33
N LYS A 17 -6.65 4.54 22.82
CA LYS A 17 -6.26 5.24 24.03
C LYS A 17 -6.51 6.76 23.94
N TYR A 18 -6.06 7.41 22.88
CA TYR A 18 -6.29 8.83 22.67
C TYR A 18 -7.75 9.16 22.31
N GLY A 19 -8.44 8.27 21.58
CA GLY A 19 -9.86 8.46 21.23
C GLY A 19 -10.78 8.58 22.44
N ARG A 20 -10.42 7.95 23.55
CA ARG A 20 -11.14 8.09 24.83
C ARG A 20 -11.25 9.54 25.27
N ASP A 21 -10.18 10.31 25.15
CA ASP A 21 -10.11 11.70 25.62
C ASP A 21 -11.07 12.62 24.84
N PHE A 22 -11.53 12.14 23.68
CA PHE A 22 -12.52 12.81 22.82
C PHE A 22 -13.92 12.18 22.93
N GLY A 23 -14.14 11.24 23.85
CA GLY A 23 -15.43 10.56 24.07
C GLY A 23 -15.78 9.50 23.05
N PHE A 24 -14.81 9.00 22.26
CA PHE A 24 -15.06 7.93 21.30
C PHE A 24 -14.99 6.54 21.93
N THR A 25 -15.96 5.69 21.58
CA THR A 25 -15.86 4.25 21.76
C THR A 25 -15.21 3.63 20.54
N ILE A 26 -14.09 2.95 20.72
CA ILE A 26 -13.28 2.44 19.63
C ILE A 26 -13.47 0.93 19.46
N TYR A 27 -13.72 0.54 18.23
CA TYR A 27 -13.88 -0.85 17.79
C TYR A 27 -12.87 -1.20 16.73
N HIS A 28 -12.33 -2.43 16.78
CA HIS A 28 -11.47 -2.99 15.74
C HIS A 28 -12.09 -4.25 15.17
N PHE A 29 -12.40 -4.28 13.89
CA PHE A 29 -13.02 -5.42 13.22
C PHE A 29 -12.46 -5.64 11.80
N VAL A 30 -12.70 -6.85 11.28
CA VAL A 30 -12.40 -7.23 9.90
C VAL A 30 -13.68 -7.09 9.07
N PRO A 31 -13.68 -6.41 7.92
CA PRO A 31 -14.90 -6.20 7.14
C PRO A 31 -15.66 -7.49 6.78
N SER A 32 -14.94 -8.60 6.57
CA SER A 32 -15.58 -9.91 6.26
C SER A 32 -16.47 -10.46 7.37
N THR A 33 -16.41 -9.92 8.59
CA THR A 33 -17.31 -10.30 9.70
C THR A 33 -18.68 -9.59 9.66
N TYR A 34 -18.87 -8.69 8.67
CA TYR A 34 -20.13 -7.98 8.51
C TYR A 34 -21.30 -8.92 8.22
N HIS A 35 -22.37 -8.78 9.00
CA HIS A 35 -23.60 -9.52 8.83
C HIS A 35 -24.70 -8.63 8.21
N PRO A 36 -25.14 -8.92 6.96
CA PRO A 36 -25.99 -7.99 6.21
C PRO A 36 -27.42 -7.86 6.75
N PHE A 37 -27.95 -8.87 7.48
CA PHE A 37 -29.31 -8.81 8.02
C PHE A 37 -29.41 -8.06 9.34
N THR A 38 -28.39 -8.20 10.19
CA THR A 38 -28.37 -7.55 11.51
C THR A 38 -27.63 -6.22 11.51
N HIS A 39 -26.89 -5.92 10.42
CA HIS A 39 -26.00 -4.78 10.32
C HIS A 39 -24.95 -4.71 11.45
N THR A 40 -24.50 -5.89 11.89
CA THR A 40 -23.47 -6.05 12.93
C THR A 40 -22.14 -6.51 12.33
N VAL A 41 -21.07 -6.35 13.09
CA VAL A 41 -19.74 -6.88 12.84
C VAL A 41 -19.20 -7.54 14.10
N LYS A 42 -18.33 -8.55 13.93
CA LYS A 42 -17.59 -9.16 15.04
C LYS A 42 -16.16 -8.64 15.06
N GLY A 43 -15.67 -8.34 16.24
CA GLY A 43 -14.33 -7.79 16.39
C GLY A 43 -13.97 -7.59 17.85
N LYS A 44 -13.17 -6.55 18.12
CA LYS A 44 -12.72 -6.19 19.46
C LYS A 44 -13.21 -4.79 19.81
N GLN A 45 -13.68 -4.59 21.02
CA GLN A 45 -14.00 -3.30 21.63
C GLN A 45 -12.90 -2.93 22.61
N TYR A 46 -12.44 -1.70 22.58
CA TYR A 46 -11.50 -1.17 23.55
C TYR A 46 -12.24 -0.79 24.84
N ILE A 47 -11.69 -1.23 25.97
CA ILE A 47 -12.17 -0.90 27.32
C ILE A 47 -11.16 0.02 27.99
N PRO A 48 -11.47 1.32 28.12
CA PRO A 48 -10.53 2.32 28.64
C PRO A 48 -10.05 2.04 30.07
N ASP A 49 -10.95 1.58 30.95
CA ASP A 49 -10.64 1.39 32.37
C ASP A 49 -9.60 0.30 32.63
N SER A 50 -9.57 -0.71 31.79
CA SER A 50 -8.61 -1.83 31.88
C SER A 50 -7.49 -1.75 30.83
N ASP A 51 -7.47 -0.74 30.00
CA ASP A 51 -6.54 -0.56 28.87
C ASP A 51 -6.43 -1.84 28.02
N SER A 52 -7.56 -2.47 27.73
CA SER A 52 -7.60 -3.79 27.10
C SER A 52 -8.66 -3.89 26.00
N TRP A 53 -8.59 -4.97 25.24
CA TRP A 53 -9.54 -5.28 24.18
C TRP A 53 -10.36 -6.52 24.55
N ILE A 54 -11.68 -6.44 24.36
CA ILE A 54 -12.58 -7.60 24.51
C ILE A 54 -13.22 -7.95 23.18
N GLU A 55 -13.45 -9.24 22.94
CA GLU A 55 -14.23 -9.68 21.79
C GLU A 55 -15.69 -9.31 21.96
N ALA A 56 -16.29 -8.76 20.91
CA ALA A 56 -17.68 -8.31 20.91
C ALA A 56 -18.29 -8.39 19.50
N GLU A 57 -19.62 -8.51 19.50
CA GLU A 57 -20.44 -8.23 18.32
C GLU A 57 -21.15 -6.90 18.56
N PHE A 58 -21.09 -6.00 17.57
CA PHE A 58 -21.61 -4.65 17.71
C PHE A 58 -22.18 -4.14 16.38
N PRO A 59 -23.13 -3.19 16.40
CA PRO A 59 -23.58 -2.51 15.20
C PRO A 59 -22.40 -1.87 14.45
N VAL A 60 -22.49 -1.80 13.13
CA VAL A 60 -21.46 -1.10 12.35
C VAL A 60 -21.32 0.33 12.86
N PRO A 61 -20.12 0.78 13.29
CA PRO A 61 -19.93 2.14 13.77
C PRO A 61 -20.22 3.18 12.69
N SER A 62 -20.78 4.32 13.11
CA SER A 62 -21.09 5.44 12.19
C SER A 62 -19.86 6.12 11.62
N ILE A 63 -18.69 5.99 12.25
CA ILE A 63 -17.42 6.52 11.77
C ILE A 63 -16.47 5.36 11.54
N LEU A 64 -15.96 5.22 10.32
CA LEU A 64 -15.08 4.14 9.92
C LEU A 64 -13.74 4.67 9.43
N TYR A 65 -12.64 4.10 9.94
CA TYR A 65 -11.29 4.34 9.45
C TYR A 65 -10.79 3.07 8.75
N ASP A 66 -10.62 3.16 7.42
CA ASP A 66 -10.19 2.04 6.59
C ASP A 66 -8.66 1.93 6.58
N ARG A 67 -8.16 0.89 7.26
CA ARG A 67 -6.74 0.50 7.31
C ARG A 67 -6.49 -0.82 6.60
N CYS A 68 -7.39 -1.22 5.70
CA CYS A 68 -7.24 -2.44 4.92
C CYS A 68 -6.22 -2.24 3.78
N PHE A 69 -5.12 -2.98 3.83
CA PHE A 69 -4.16 -3.05 2.72
C PHE A 69 -4.58 -4.17 1.77
N TYR A 70 -5.45 -3.84 0.83
CA TYR A 70 -6.03 -4.82 -0.10
C TYR A 70 -5.00 -5.44 -1.04
N HIS A 71 -5.08 -6.76 -1.20
CA HIS A 71 -4.33 -7.57 -2.16
C HIS A 71 -5.29 -8.21 -3.18
N ASP A 72 -4.75 -8.96 -4.13
CA ASP A 72 -5.55 -9.66 -5.16
C ASP A 72 -5.97 -11.08 -4.73
N ASP A 73 -6.15 -11.31 -3.41
CA ASP A 73 -6.66 -12.54 -2.83
C ASP A 73 -8.17 -12.45 -2.55
N SER A 74 -8.82 -13.61 -2.40
CA SER A 74 -10.27 -13.71 -2.22
C SER A 74 -10.78 -12.99 -0.96
N HIS A 75 -10.01 -13.03 0.14
CA HIS A 75 -10.36 -12.35 1.39
C HIS A 75 -10.34 -10.84 1.24
N SER A 76 -9.27 -10.30 0.65
CA SER A 76 -9.15 -8.86 0.35
C SER A 76 -10.26 -8.37 -0.58
N ILE A 77 -10.60 -9.16 -1.61
CA ILE A 77 -11.70 -8.85 -2.54
C ILE A 77 -13.04 -8.81 -1.80
N GLN A 78 -13.32 -9.80 -0.96
CA GLN A 78 -14.54 -9.84 -0.14
C GLN A 78 -14.63 -8.61 0.77
N CYS A 79 -13.58 -8.31 1.53
CA CYS A 79 -13.53 -7.14 2.41
C CYS A 79 -13.74 -5.83 1.62
N LYS A 80 -13.09 -5.68 0.47
CA LYS A 80 -13.22 -4.51 -0.39
C LYS A 80 -14.65 -4.30 -0.88
N ASN A 81 -15.35 -5.38 -1.28
CA ASN A 81 -16.74 -5.30 -1.72
C ASN A 81 -17.67 -4.84 -0.58
N ILE A 82 -17.48 -5.36 0.63
CA ILE A 82 -18.23 -4.93 1.81
C ILE A 82 -17.97 -3.45 2.11
N ILE A 83 -16.72 -3.00 2.07
CA ILE A 83 -16.37 -1.59 2.30
C ILE A 83 -16.99 -0.70 1.22
N GLN A 84 -16.98 -1.11 -0.04
CA GLN A 84 -17.65 -0.34 -1.11
C GLN A 84 -19.15 -0.22 -0.90
N TRP A 85 -19.79 -1.26 -0.32
CA TRP A 85 -21.19 -1.20 0.06
C TRP A 85 -21.41 -0.28 1.25
N LEU A 86 -20.59 -0.39 2.32
CA LEU A 86 -20.66 0.49 3.50
C LEU A 86 -20.46 1.97 3.14
N LYS A 87 -19.59 2.29 2.17
CA LYS A 87 -19.36 3.66 1.67
C LYS A 87 -20.61 4.30 1.04
N LYS A 88 -21.58 3.49 0.62
CA LYS A 88 -22.84 3.99 0.06
C LYS A 88 -23.92 4.24 1.12
N GLN A 89 -23.66 3.89 2.38
CA GLN A 89 -24.62 4.08 3.45
C GLN A 89 -24.57 5.53 3.97
N PRO A 90 -25.68 6.28 3.95
CA PRO A 90 -25.68 7.70 4.33
C PRO A 90 -25.37 7.94 5.82
N THR A 91 -25.53 6.91 6.64
CA THR A 91 -25.28 6.96 8.09
C THR A 91 -23.83 6.66 8.48
N ILE A 92 -22.96 6.36 7.50
CA ILE A 92 -21.58 5.97 7.75
C ILE A 92 -20.64 7.01 7.14
N THR A 93 -19.77 7.56 7.98
CA THR A 93 -18.69 8.48 7.58
C THR A 93 -17.37 7.74 7.55
N PHE A 94 -16.65 7.80 6.42
CA PHE A 94 -15.31 7.27 6.30
C PHE A 94 -14.26 8.34 6.58
N LEU A 95 -13.36 8.06 7.52
CA LEU A 95 -12.19 8.91 7.76
C LEU A 95 -11.12 8.61 6.72
N GLY A 96 -10.91 9.55 5.83
CA GLY A 96 -9.94 9.45 4.75
C GLY A 96 -10.33 8.47 3.63
N ASN A 97 -9.67 8.64 2.52
CA ASN A 97 -9.74 7.73 1.39
C ASN A 97 -8.34 7.19 1.12
N GLY A 98 -8.21 5.85 1.00
CA GLY A 98 -6.96 5.26 0.58
C GLY A 98 -6.58 5.72 -0.83
N LEU A 99 -5.29 5.85 -1.09
CA LEU A 99 -4.78 6.13 -2.43
C LEU A 99 -5.07 4.93 -3.35
N PRO A 100 -5.34 5.16 -4.63
CA PRO A 100 -5.43 4.09 -5.60
C PRO A 100 -4.08 3.36 -5.74
N ASN A 101 -4.05 2.24 -6.48
CA ASN A 101 -2.80 1.56 -6.76
C ASN A 101 -1.82 2.48 -7.53
N LYS A 102 -0.52 2.12 -7.54
CA LYS A 102 0.56 2.95 -8.09
C LYS A 102 0.35 3.34 -9.56
N TRP A 103 -0.21 2.45 -10.38
CA TRP A 103 -0.47 2.75 -11.78
C TRP A 103 -1.59 3.78 -11.95
N LYS A 104 -2.72 3.59 -11.25
CA LYS A 104 -3.84 4.55 -11.30
C LYS A 104 -3.45 5.90 -10.71
N LEU A 105 -2.68 5.91 -9.63
CA LEU A 105 -2.14 7.15 -9.05
C LEU A 105 -1.26 7.89 -10.06
N TYR A 106 -0.35 7.18 -10.74
CA TYR A 106 0.47 7.76 -11.79
C TYR A 106 -0.36 8.39 -12.91
N GLN A 107 -1.39 7.69 -13.39
CA GLN A 107 -2.30 8.23 -14.43
C GLN A 107 -2.97 9.53 -13.98
N ILE A 108 -3.48 9.59 -12.74
CA ILE A 108 -4.12 10.78 -12.17
C ILE A 108 -3.11 11.94 -12.09
N LEU A 109 -1.90 11.66 -11.61
CA LEU A 109 -0.87 12.70 -11.46
C LEU A 109 -0.35 13.21 -12.81
N CYS A 110 -0.29 12.37 -13.86
CA CYS A 110 0.05 12.80 -15.21
C CYS A 110 -0.93 13.81 -15.82
N GLU A 111 -2.19 13.77 -15.38
CA GLU A 111 -3.24 14.70 -15.83
C GLU A 111 -3.27 15.98 -14.97
N SER A 112 -2.38 16.12 -13.99
CA SER A 112 -2.32 17.25 -13.06
C SER A 112 -1.07 18.11 -13.29
N GLU A 113 -1.01 19.25 -12.62
CA GLU A 113 0.16 20.13 -12.59
C GLU A 113 1.42 19.45 -12.00
N LEU A 114 1.25 18.31 -11.32
CA LEU A 114 2.34 17.53 -10.73
C LEU A 114 3.05 16.64 -11.76
N SER A 115 2.59 16.58 -13.00
CA SER A 115 3.16 15.73 -14.05
C SER A 115 4.67 15.94 -14.27
N ALA A 116 5.16 17.18 -14.13
CA ALA A 116 6.57 17.50 -14.27
C ALA A 116 7.47 16.97 -13.13
N TYR A 117 6.88 16.60 -12.01
CA TYR A 117 7.61 16.17 -10.79
C TYR A 117 7.60 14.67 -10.57
N ILE A 118 6.88 13.90 -11.39
CA ILE A 118 6.79 12.45 -11.25
C ILE A 118 7.67 11.76 -12.29
N PRO A 119 8.37 10.67 -11.92
CA PRO A 119 9.17 9.94 -12.88
C PRO A 119 8.27 9.24 -13.90
N GLU A 120 8.71 9.23 -15.15
CA GLU A 120 8.05 8.50 -16.22
C GLU A 120 7.87 7.03 -15.82
N THR A 121 6.64 6.54 -15.95
CA THR A 121 6.23 5.23 -15.46
C THR A 121 5.48 4.48 -16.53
N PHE A 122 5.81 3.21 -16.70
CA PHE A 122 5.20 2.33 -17.68
C PHE A 122 4.54 1.13 -16.98
N LEU A 123 3.37 0.72 -17.47
CA LEU A 123 2.79 -0.56 -17.07
C LEU A 123 3.57 -1.68 -17.76
N LEU A 124 4.17 -2.57 -16.96
CA LEU A 124 5.00 -3.66 -17.48
C LEU A 124 4.14 -4.89 -17.77
N GLN A 125 3.89 -5.17 -19.05
CA GLN A 125 3.06 -6.29 -19.52
C GLN A 125 3.90 -7.48 -20.02
N SER A 126 5.14 -7.22 -20.46
CA SER A 126 6.05 -8.27 -20.90
C SER A 126 7.51 -7.88 -20.72
N ALA A 127 8.39 -8.87 -20.62
CA ALA A 127 9.83 -8.65 -20.50
C ALA A 127 10.43 -7.91 -21.71
N LYS A 128 9.80 -7.99 -22.88
CA LYS A 128 10.25 -7.31 -24.11
C LYS A 128 10.18 -5.78 -24.03
N GLN A 129 9.38 -5.24 -23.09
CA GLN A 129 9.28 -3.79 -22.88
C GLN A 129 10.51 -3.19 -22.20
N ILE A 130 11.33 -4.00 -21.52
CA ILE A 130 12.57 -3.49 -20.91
C ILE A 130 13.61 -3.31 -21.99
N ASN A 131 13.83 -2.04 -22.36
CA ASN A 131 14.89 -1.65 -23.28
C ASN A 131 16.05 -1.01 -22.51
N PHE A 132 17.09 -1.78 -22.27
CA PHE A 132 18.29 -1.34 -21.54
C PHE A 132 19.14 -0.28 -22.27
N GLN A 133 18.86 0.04 -23.51
CA GLN A 133 19.50 1.16 -24.20
C GLN A 133 18.96 2.51 -23.75
N HIS A 134 17.67 2.54 -23.34
CA HIS A 134 17.01 3.77 -22.90
C HIS A 134 16.87 3.85 -21.37
N LEU A 135 16.67 2.69 -20.71
CA LEU A 135 16.45 2.62 -19.26
C LEU A 135 17.41 1.61 -18.64
N ASN A 136 18.51 2.09 -18.08
CA ASN A 136 19.50 1.25 -17.39
C ASN A 136 20.26 2.06 -16.32
N PRO A 137 20.07 1.78 -15.02
CA PRO A 137 19.20 0.74 -14.44
C PRO A 137 17.70 1.05 -14.45
N VAL A 138 16.90 0.02 -14.29
CA VAL A 138 15.44 0.11 -14.19
C VAL A 138 14.94 -0.46 -12.88
N ILE A 139 13.90 0.17 -12.32
CA ILE A 139 13.17 -0.34 -11.15
C ILE A 139 11.82 -0.87 -11.61
N ILE A 140 11.45 -2.06 -11.16
CA ILE A 140 10.08 -2.56 -11.27
C ILE A 140 9.44 -2.70 -9.89
N LYS A 141 8.17 -2.31 -9.79
CA LYS A 141 7.41 -2.29 -8.53
C LYS A 141 6.05 -2.91 -8.76
N PRO A 142 5.52 -3.77 -7.86
CA PRO A 142 4.14 -4.23 -7.98
C PRO A 142 3.18 -3.03 -7.88
N ILE A 143 2.12 -3.04 -8.67
CA ILE A 143 1.11 -1.96 -8.66
C ILE A 143 0.41 -1.86 -7.30
N ASN A 144 0.20 -3.00 -6.63
CA ASN A 144 -0.29 -3.10 -5.27
C ASN A 144 0.86 -3.41 -4.30
N GLY A 145 0.71 -3.04 -3.04
CA GLY A 145 1.72 -3.30 -2.00
C GLY A 145 2.51 -2.05 -1.57
N SER A 146 3.28 -2.20 -0.50
CA SER A 146 3.99 -1.13 0.21
C SER A 146 5.32 -1.64 0.78
N GLN A 147 6.08 -0.77 1.45
CA GLN A 147 7.30 -1.11 2.20
C GLN A 147 8.40 -1.80 1.35
N GLY A 148 8.48 -1.50 0.04
CA GLY A 148 9.50 -2.08 -0.83
C GLY A 148 9.30 -3.57 -1.18
N ASN A 149 8.26 -4.23 -0.66
CA ASN A 149 8.00 -5.64 -0.96
C ASN A 149 7.78 -5.86 -2.45
N GLY A 150 8.55 -6.78 -3.04
CA GLY A 150 8.46 -7.11 -4.48
C GLY A 150 9.05 -6.05 -5.41
N LEU A 151 9.80 -5.08 -4.89
CA LEU A 151 10.58 -4.15 -5.70
C LEU A 151 11.84 -4.85 -6.22
N TYR A 152 12.12 -4.69 -7.50
CA TYR A 152 13.34 -5.21 -8.12
C TYR A 152 14.11 -4.08 -8.80
N PHE A 153 15.39 -3.97 -8.48
CA PHE A 153 16.38 -3.23 -9.22
C PHE A 153 16.97 -4.13 -10.30
N ILE A 154 17.00 -3.67 -11.53
CA ILE A 154 17.49 -4.45 -12.68
C ILE A 154 18.51 -3.61 -13.44
N LYS A 155 19.72 -4.13 -13.62
CA LYS A 155 20.82 -3.46 -14.32
C LYS A 155 21.46 -4.40 -15.33
N LYS A 156 21.57 -3.95 -16.58
CA LYS A 156 22.37 -4.65 -17.59
C LYS A 156 23.82 -4.21 -17.49
N GLN A 157 24.72 -5.16 -17.39
CA GLN A 157 26.19 -4.95 -17.37
C GLN A 157 26.80 -5.90 -18.42
N ASN A 158 27.27 -5.33 -19.53
CA ASN A 158 27.76 -6.11 -20.65
C ASN A 158 26.73 -7.12 -21.18
N LYS A 159 27.00 -8.43 -21.04
CA LYS A 159 26.09 -9.53 -21.41
C LYS A 159 25.16 -9.92 -20.27
N ASP A 160 25.54 -9.62 -19.02
CA ASP A 160 24.83 -10.04 -17.83
C ASP A 160 23.73 -9.06 -17.43
N ILE A 161 22.68 -9.59 -16.81
CA ILE A 161 21.60 -8.80 -16.23
C ILE A 161 21.54 -9.11 -14.75
N LEU A 162 21.88 -8.12 -13.93
CA LEU A 162 21.78 -8.17 -12.47
C LEU A 162 20.36 -7.79 -12.07
N VAL A 163 19.76 -8.62 -11.23
CA VAL A 163 18.48 -8.35 -10.55
C VAL A 163 18.72 -8.38 -9.05
N ARG A 164 18.34 -7.31 -8.36
CA ARG A 164 18.41 -7.18 -6.90
C ARG A 164 17.03 -6.91 -6.32
N THR A 165 16.72 -7.51 -5.19
CA THR A 165 15.53 -7.23 -4.39
C THR A 165 15.84 -7.39 -2.91
N ASP A 166 15.22 -6.57 -2.07
CA ASP A 166 15.33 -6.69 -0.63
C ASP A 166 14.14 -7.47 -0.07
N LYS A 167 14.40 -8.41 0.81
CA LYS A 167 13.41 -9.23 1.49
C LYS A 167 13.80 -9.42 2.95
N LYS A 168 13.02 -8.84 3.88
CA LYS A 168 13.22 -9.00 5.33
C LYS A 168 14.67 -8.79 5.73
N GLU A 169 15.21 -7.62 5.49
CA GLU A 169 16.59 -7.22 5.84
C GLU A 169 17.71 -7.98 5.08
N LYS A 170 17.35 -8.80 4.10
CA LYS A 170 18.33 -9.47 3.23
C LYS A 170 18.20 -8.98 1.80
N THR A 171 19.31 -8.55 1.23
CA THR A 171 19.43 -8.30 -0.19
C THR A 171 19.63 -9.63 -0.94
N ILE A 172 18.76 -9.90 -1.90
CA ILE A 172 18.85 -11.06 -2.78
C ILE A 172 19.29 -10.56 -4.16
N GLU A 173 20.37 -11.12 -4.65
CA GLU A 173 20.88 -10.85 -5.99
C GLU A 173 20.78 -12.08 -6.87
N LYS A 174 20.46 -11.86 -8.14
CA LYS A 174 20.46 -12.89 -9.17
C LYS A 174 21.05 -12.32 -10.45
N ILE A 175 21.97 -13.06 -11.06
CA ILE A 175 22.62 -12.70 -12.32
C ILE A 175 22.10 -13.65 -13.40
N PHE A 176 21.69 -13.09 -14.53
CA PHE A 176 21.33 -13.79 -15.74
C PHE A 176 22.37 -13.53 -16.80
N SER A 177 23.00 -14.60 -17.33
CA SER A 177 24.06 -14.52 -18.35
C SER A 177 23.52 -14.23 -19.75
N ASP A 178 22.21 -14.31 -19.95
CA ASP A 178 21.56 -14.06 -21.23
C ASP A 178 20.15 -13.48 -21.09
N GLN A 179 19.71 -12.79 -22.12
CA GLN A 179 18.40 -12.13 -22.21
C GLN A 179 17.22 -13.13 -22.21
N VAL A 180 17.41 -14.33 -22.75
CA VAL A 180 16.32 -15.31 -22.88
C VAL A 180 15.91 -15.83 -21.50
N THR A 181 16.90 -16.20 -20.70
CA THR A 181 16.69 -16.69 -19.33
C THR A 181 16.08 -15.61 -18.43
N PHE A 182 16.59 -14.37 -18.55
CA PHE A 182 16.00 -13.20 -17.88
C PHE A 182 14.53 -12.99 -18.29
N ASN A 183 14.22 -12.99 -19.58
CA ASN A 183 12.86 -12.80 -20.07
C ASN A 183 11.90 -13.89 -19.58
N LYS A 184 12.35 -15.15 -19.53
CA LYS A 184 11.55 -16.26 -18.96
C LYS A 184 11.21 -16.01 -17.50
N TRP A 185 12.20 -15.63 -16.68
CA TRP A 185 12.01 -15.30 -15.27
C TRP A 185 11.04 -14.13 -15.10
N LEU A 186 11.26 -13.04 -15.83
CA LEU A 186 10.42 -11.84 -15.69
C LEU A 186 8.98 -12.11 -16.14
N ASN A 187 8.77 -12.83 -17.24
CA ASN A 187 7.41 -13.18 -17.67
C ASN A 187 6.70 -14.11 -16.65
N GLN A 188 7.43 -14.98 -15.94
CA GLN A 188 6.85 -15.75 -14.83
C GLN A 188 6.46 -14.86 -13.65
N LEU A 189 7.26 -13.84 -13.34
CA LEU A 189 6.95 -12.85 -12.30
C LEU A 189 5.68 -12.06 -12.65
N LEU A 190 5.56 -11.62 -13.90
CA LEU A 190 4.42 -10.85 -14.42
C LEU A 190 3.10 -11.64 -14.46
N LYS A 191 3.15 -12.99 -14.53
CA LYS A 191 1.97 -13.82 -14.41
C LYS A 191 1.36 -13.85 -13.01
N ARG A 192 2.14 -13.51 -12.00
CA ARG A 192 1.71 -13.56 -10.58
C ARG A 192 1.17 -12.21 -10.10
N ASN A 193 1.75 -11.12 -10.57
CA ASN A 193 1.39 -9.76 -10.16
C ASN A 193 1.58 -8.79 -11.32
N SER A 194 0.81 -7.71 -11.32
CA SER A 194 1.03 -6.58 -12.23
C SER A 194 2.12 -5.66 -11.71
N TYR A 195 2.97 -5.18 -12.59
CA TYR A 195 4.12 -4.33 -12.26
C TYR A 195 4.11 -3.02 -13.05
N ILE A 196 4.64 -1.98 -12.45
CA ILE A 196 5.09 -0.77 -13.15
C ILE A 196 6.61 -0.76 -13.25
N MET A 197 7.11 -0.08 -14.26
CA MET A 197 8.53 0.12 -14.54
C MET A 197 8.87 1.61 -14.54
N GLN A 198 10.00 1.97 -13.94
CA GLN A 198 10.54 3.33 -13.87
C GLN A 198 12.05 3.31 -14.05
N ALA A 199 12.62 4.42 -14.54
CA ALA A 199 14.06 4.61 -14.44
C ALA A 199 14.52 4.58 -12.98
N HIS A 200 15.69 4.02 -12.71
CA HIS A 200 16.31 4.16 -11.40
C HIS A 200 16.82 5.59 -11.23
N LEU A 201 16.30 6.26 -10.20
CA LEU A 201 16.81 7.58 -9.79
C LEU A 201 17.84 7.37 -8.67
N PRO A 202 19.11 7.80 -8.84
CA PRO A 202 20.10 7.73 -7.78
C PRO A 202 19.78 8.80 -6.72
N LEU A 203 19.01 8.43 -5.72
CA LEU A 203 18.67 9.31 -4.59
C LEU A 203 19.72 9.12 -3.50
N THR A 204 20.84 9.82 -3.63
CA THR A 204 21.93 9.78 -2.67
C THR A 204 22.31 11.18 -2.20
N ASN A 205 22.79 11.31 -0.96
CA ASN A 205 23.38 12.52 -0.43
C ASN A 205 24.83 12.70 -0.98
N LYS A 206 25.53 13.72 -0.49
CA LYS A 206 26.92 14.01 -0.92
C LYS A 206 27.92 12.91 -0.52
N GLU A 207 27.58 12.11 0.49
CA GLU A 207 28.36 10.96 0.98
C GLU A 207 27.93 9.64 0.30
N GLU A 208 27.18 9.71 -0.83
CA GLU A 208 26.66 8.55 -1.56
C GLU A 208 25.70 7.64 -0.77
N GLN A 209 25.17 8.13 0.36
CA GLN A 209 24.20 7.40 1.15
C GLN A 209 22.79 7.59 0.58
N PRO A 210 21.99 6.53 0.42
CA PRO A 210 20.62 6.66 -0.05
C PRO A 210 19.76 7.39 0.99
N PHE A 211 18.91 8.31 0.52
CA PHE A 211 17.94 9.00 1.37
C PHE A 211 16.61 9.23 0.67
N ASP A 212 15.55 9.41 1.46
CA ASP A 212 14.26 9.91 1.00
C ASP A 212 13.81 11.08 1.91
N ILE A 213 12.90 11.91 1.38
CA ILE A 213 12.26 12.96 2.16
C ILE A 213 10.81 12.53 2.36
N ARG A 214 10.35 12.53 3.61
CA ARG A 214 8.95 12.27 3.97
C ARG A 214 8.35 13.54 4.55
N ALA A 215 7.37 14.09 3.84
CA ALA A 215 6.59 15.21 4.32
C ALA A 215 5.30 14.70 4.98
N PHE A 216 5.08 15.04 6.22
CA PHE A 216 3.83 14.79 6.93
C PHE A 216 2.92 16.00 6.76
N MET A 217 1.80 15.79 6.06
CA MET A 217 0.80 16.84 5.82
C MET A 217 -0.50 16.45 6.52
N GLN A 218 -1.09 17.38 7.25
CA GLN A 218 -2.36 17.18 7.93
C GLN A 218 -3.29 18.35 7.67
N LYS A 219 -4.60 18.10 7.59
CA LYS A 219 -5.62 19.15 7.58
C LYS A 219 -5.94 19.57 9.03
N ASN A 220 -6.02 20.87 9.26
CA ASN A 220 -6.57 21.40 10.50
C ASN A 220 -8.12 21.39 10.47
N PRO A 221 -8.81 21.75 11.58
CA PRO A 221 -10.27 21.84 11.60
C PRO A 221 -10.89 22.81 10.58
N LYS A 222 -10.09 23.71 10.01
CA LYS A 222 -10.50 24.63 8.94
C LYS A 222 -10.22 24.09 7.53
N GLU A 223 -9.85 22.80 7.43
CA GLU A 223 -9.46 22.12 6.19
C GLU A 223 -8.18 22.66 5.50
N GLU A 224 -7.42 23.50 6.17
CA GLU A 224 -6.13 23.98 5.67
C GLU A 224 -5.05 22.91 5.86
N LEU A 225 -4.23 22.67 4.82
CA LEU A 225 -3.09 21.76 4.91
C LEU A 225 -1.91 22.46 5.60
N PHE A 226 -1.30 21.77 6.54
CA PHE A 226 -0.05 22.21 7.16
C PHE A 226 0.95 21.06 7.27
N LEU A 227 2.23 21.40 7.22
CA LEU A 227 3.35 20.49 7.41
C LEU A 227 3.57 20.32 8.92
N ILE A 228 3.71 19.05 9.36
CA ILE A 228 4.01 18.71 10.75
C ILE A 228 5.51 18.44 10.90
#